data_36ddf6c2ec0499b7fdef7f49ada1da2b
#
_entry.id   36ddf6c2ec0499b7fdef7f49ada1da2b
#
_cell.length_a   1.000
_cell.length_b   1.000
_cell.length_c   1.000
_cell.angle_alpha   90.00
_cell.angle_beta   90.00
_cell.angle_gamma   90.00
#
_symmetry.space_group_name_H-M   'P 1'
#
loop_
_entity.id
_entity.type
_entity.pdbx_description
1 polymer ?
#
loop_
_entity_poly.entity_id
_entity_poly.type
_entity_poly.pdbx_seq_one_letter_code
_entity_poly.pdbx_strand_id
1 'polypeptide(L)'
;MDNNPKHHSRRRRWLIGIGVACLVIVLGLGAASNYMLSYSLCPPMRHGHNLPWRLDNILSQSPQLRPWADSLRRCHALRDTFITMPSGERHHATYIVARRPTDRVAVLVHGYKDNGMGMMHIASIYSRLGYHLLLPDLHAHGRSQGQGVQMGWNDRLDVMRWMEVANRRFGQGRDTRMVVHGVSMGAATTMNVSGERLPAYVRCFVEDCGYTSVWDEFGYELRETFHLPPFPLLYTSSALCRAKYGWSFGEASPLRQVARCHRPMLFIHGDRDTYVPFAMLHQLYAAKPQPKEVWVSPGSIHAMSFRDHPAEYTARVSRFVNRYIPADGR
;
A
#
# COMPACT_ATOMS: atom_id res chain seq x y z
N MET A 1 -22.99 -21.76 -62.67
CA MET A 1 -22.12 -21.38 -61.53
C MET A 1 -21.39 -20.13 -61.88
N ASP A 2 -21.86 -18.98 -61.37
CA ASP A 2 -21.40 -17.64 -61.79
C ASP A 2 -20.12 -17.28 -61.04
N ASN A 3 -19.00 -17.53 -61.63
CA ASN A 3 -17.68 -17.22 -61.07
C ASN A 3 -17.27 -15.81 -61.53
N ASN A 4 -17.91 -14.79 -60.91
CA ASN A 4 -17.62 -13.37 -61.26
C ASN A 4 -16.35 -12.90 -60.50
N PRO A 5 -15.19 -12.76 -61.18
CA PRO A 5 -13.89 -12.40 -60.55
C PRO A 5 -13.92 -11.03 -59.86
N LYS A 6 -14.83 -10.14 -60.22
CA LYS A 6 -15.00 -8.82 -59.58
C LYS A 6 -15.58 -8.93 -58.17
N HIS A 7 -16.37 -9.95 -57.84
CA HIS A 7 -16.95 -10.17 -56.53
C HIS A 7 -15.89 -10.66 -55.51
N HIS A 8 -14.96 -11.53 -55.95
CA HIS A 8 -13.87 -12.01 -55.11
C HIS A 8 -12.85 -10.94 -54.75
N SER A 9 -12.51 -10.04 -55.69
CA SER A 9 -11.57 -8.94 -55.45
C SER A 9 -12.14 -7.89 -54.49
N ARG A 10 -13.46 -7.62 -54.55
CA ARG A 10 -14.15 -6.69 -53.64
C ARG A 10 -14.23 -7.22 -52.22
N ARG A 11 -14.53 -8.50 -52.02
CA ARG A 11 -14.57 -9.18 -50.74
C ARG A 11 -13.17 -9.22 -50.08
N ARG A 12 -12.12 -9.48 -50.85
CA ARG A 12 -10.73 -9.48 -50.37
C ARG A 12 -10.30 -8.10 -49.91
N ARG A 13 -10.64 -7.02 -50.63
CA ARG A 13 -10.34 -5.62 -50.21
C ARG A 13 -11.06 -5.26 -48.91
N TRP A 14 -12.31 -5.67 -48.71
CA TRP A 14 -13.09 -5.49 -47.52
C TRP A 14 -12.45 -6.23 -46.32
N LEU A 15 -12.05 -7.48 -46.48
CA LEU A 15 -11.37 -8.25 -45.44
C LEU A 15 -10.02 -7.64 -45.05
N ILE A 16 -9.26 -7.15 -46.02
CA ILE A 16 -7.99 -6.41 -45.74
C ILE A 16 -8.29 -5.14 -44.99
N GLY A 17 -9.29 -4.35 -45.40
CA GLY A 17 -9.70 -3.11 -44.69
C GLY A 17 -10.10 -3.37 -43.24
N ILE A 18 -10.92 -4.41 -42.99
CA ILE A 18 -11.29 -4.83 -41.63
C ILE A 18 -10.03 -5.24 -40.83
N GLY A 19 -9.15 -6.02 -41.43
CA GLY A 19 -7.89 -6.45 -40.78
C GLY A 19 -7.02 -5.26 -40.39
N VAL A 20 -6.88 -4.28 -41.27
CA VAL A 20 -6.13 -3.05 -40.98
C VAL A 20 -6.81 -2.25 -39.87
N ALA A 21 -8.12 -2.08 -39.92
CA ALA A 21 -8.87 -1.40 -38.86
C ALA A 21 -8.73 -2.07 -37.49
N CYS A 22 -8.85 -3.40 -37.44
CA CYS A 22 -8.61 -4.17 -36.22
C CYS A 22 -7.17 -3.99 -35.69
N LEU A 23 -6.18 -4.02 -36.56
CA LEU A 23 -4.77 -3.81 -36.20
C LEU A 23 -4.56 -2.41 -35.61
N VAL A 24 -5.12 -1.37 -36.21
CA VAL A 24 -5.05 0.01 -35.69
C VAL A 24 -5.69 0.13 -34.30
N ILE A 25 -6.85 -0.50 -34.11
CA ILE A 25 -7.51 -0.53 -32.80
C ILE A 25 -6.65 -1.24 -31.76
N VAL A 26 -6.08 -2.38 -32.06
CA VAL A 26 -5.22 -3.14 -31.15
C VAL A 26 -3.97 -2.34 -30.79
N LEU A 27 -3.32 -1.72 -31.77
CA LEU A 27 -2.13 -0.88 -31.53
C LEU A 27 -2.51 0.35 -30.69
N GLY A 28 -3.64 1.01 -30.97
CA GLY A 28 -4.13 2.14 -30.20
C GLY A 28 -4.44 1.78 -28.74
N LEU A 29 -5.13 0.65 -28.51
CA LEU A 29 -5.39 0.14 -27.16
C LEU A 29 -4.11 -0.25 -26.45
N GLY A 30 -3.14 -0.85 -27.13
CA GLY A 30 -1.83 -1.17 -26.56
C GLY A 30 -1.08 0.08 -26.12
N ALA A 31 -1.06 1.12 -26.96
CA ALA A 31 -0.43 2.40 -26.64
C ALA A 31 -1.12 3.09 -25.45
N ALA A 32 -2.46 3.15 -25.45
CA ALA A 32 -3.25 3.72 -24.35
C ALA A 32 -3.02 2.94 -23.03
N SER A 33 -3.04 1.62 -23.08
CA SER A 33 -2.77 0.78 -21.92
C SER A 33 -1.35 0.99 -21.37
N ASN A 34 -0.36 1.10 -22.24
CA ASN A 34 1.01 1.39 -21.84
C ASN A 34 1.15 2.78 -21.21
N TYR A 35 0.45 3.77 -21.74
CA TYR A 35 0.38 5.11 -21.15
C TYR A 35 -0.24 5.07 -19.75
N MET A 36 -1.39 4.40 -19.57
CA MET A 36 -2.06 4.28 -18.28
C MET A 36 -1.19 3.55 -17.25
N LEU A 37 -0.50 2.48 -17.63
CA LEU A 37 0.44 1.80 -16.75
C LEU A 37 1.60 2.71 -16.35
N SER A 38 2.18 3.43 -17.30
CA SER A 38 3.27 4.36 -16.99
C SER A 38 2.81 5.49 -16.07
N TYR A 39 1.62 6.02 -16.29
CA TYR A 39 1.00 7.04 -15.44
C TYR A 39 0.79 6.55 -14.00
N SER A 40 0.26 5.33 -13.84
CA SER A 40 -0.14 4.79 -12.54
C SER A 40 1.01 4.08 -11.81
N LEU A 41 1.87 3.34 -12.52
CA LEU A 41 2.90 2.52 -11.89
C LEU A 41 4.31 3.14 -11.96
N CYS A 42 4.55 4.11 -12.84
CA CYS A 42 5.84 4.80 -12.96
C CYS A 42 5.71 6.31 -12.79
N PRO A 43 5.02 6.80 -11.74
CA PRO A 43 4.84 8.23 -11.57
C PRO A 43 6.16 8.93 -11.23
N PRO A 44 6.30 10.23 -11.53
CA PRO A 44 7.45 11.00 -11.09
C PRO A 44 7.47 11.10 -9.55
N MET A 45 8.49 10.53 -8.94
CA MET A 45 8.66 10.40 -7.48
C MET A 45 9.51 11.55 -6.89
N ARG A 46 9.33 12.81 -7.34
CA ARG A 46 10.20 13.94 -6.97
C ARG A 46 10.45 14.07 -5.47
N HIS A 47 9.42 13.86 -4.66
CA HIS A 47 9.52 13.95 -3.20
C HIS A 47 9.53 12.58 -2.53
N GLY A 48 9.04 11.54 -3.21
CA GLY A 48 9.01 10.17 -2.69
C GLY A 48 10.40 9.57 -2.45
N HIS A 49 11.46 10.11 -3.08
CA HIS A 49 12.86 9.71 -2.85
C HIS A 49 13.60 10.59 -1.84
N ASN A 50 13.02 11.71 -1.39
CA ASN A 50 13.66 12.66 -0.48
C ASN A 50 13.13 12.49 0.96
N LEU A 51 13.75 11.60 1.72
CA LEU A 51 13.35 11.27 3.08
C LEU A 51 13.44 12.50 4.04
N PRO A 52 14.52 13.29 4.05
CA PRO A 52 14.59 14.50 4.89
C PRO A 52 13.47 15.49 4.59
N TRP A 53 13.23 15.81 3.32
CA TRP A 53 12.15 16.69 2.93
C TRP A 53 10.78 16.15 3.39
N ARG A 54 10.57 14.83 3.26
CA ARG A 54 9.30 14.21 3.67
C ARG A 54 9.06 14.33 5.17
N LEU A 55 10.09 14.11 5.97
CA LEU A 55 10.00 14.32 7.43
C LEU A 55 9.66 15.79 7.76
N ASP A 56 10.34 16.75 7.15
CA ASP A 56 10.08 18.18 7.39
C ASP A 56 8.66 18.58 6.96
N ASN A 57 8.15 18.01 5.86
CA ASN A 57 6.77 18.20 5.43
C ASN A 57 5.76 17.65 6.46
N ILE A 58 5.99 16.45 7.01
CA ILE A 58 5.14 15.90 8.10
C ILE A 58 5.18 16.82 9.32
N LEU A 59 6.35 17.33 9.70
CA LEU A 59 6.51 18.22 10.86
C LEU A 59 5.89 19.60 10.63
N SER A 60 5.78 20.06 9.39
CA SER A 60 5.05 21.30 9.08
C SER A 60 3.54 21.14 9.24
N GLN A 61 3.01 19.97 8.85
CA GLN A 61 1.58 19.65 9.00
C GLN A 61 1.20 19.20 10.41
N SER A 62 2.16 18.74 11.21
CA SER A 62 1.96 18.25 12.57
C SER A 62 3.04 18.82 13.51
N PRO A 63 3.03 20.15 13.82
CA PRO A 63 4.09 20.81 14.59
C PRO A 63 4.28 20.23 16.01
N GLN A 64 3.24 19.65 16.59
CA GLN A 64 3.28 19.00 17.90
C GLN A 64 4.25 17.79 17.95
N LEU A 65 4.66 17.27 16.79
CA LEU A 65 5.62 16.15 16.70
C LEU A 65 7.09 16.63 16.72
N ARG A 66 7.36 17.94 16.54
CA ARG A 66 8.73 18.49 16.47
C ARG A 66 9.60 18.12 17.66
N PRO A 67 9.15 18.28 18.94
CA PRO A 67 10.02 17.95 20.06
C PRO A 67 10.49 16.50 20.08
N TRP A 68 9.60 15.56 19.67
CA TRP A 68 9.93 14.16 19.55
C TRP A 68 10.90 13.89 18.37
N ALA A 69 10.60 14.43 17.19
CA ALA A 69 11.44 14.24 16.01
C ALA A 69 12.85 14.84 16.21
N ASP A 70 12.95 16.02 16.82
CA ASP A 70 14.22 16.65 17.16
C ASP A 70 15.00 15.85 18.20
N SER A 71 14.31 15.20 19.14
CA SER A 71 14.97 14.28 20.07
C SER A 71 15.58 13.09 19.36
N LEU A 72 14.89 12.52 18.34
CA LEU A 72 15.41 11.43 17.53
C LEU A 72 16.63 11.86 16.70
N ARG A 73 16.59 13.07 16.13
CA ARG A 73 17.73 13.63 15.38
C ARG A 73 18.95 13.84 16.29
N ARG A 74 18.78 14.49 17.46
CA ARG A 74 19.88 14.72 18.42
C ARG A 74 20.52 13.42 18.92
N CYS A 75 19.72 12.37 19.12
CA CYS A 75 20.22 11.09 19.60
C CYS A 75 20.65 10.15 18.46
N HIS A 76 20.69 10.61 17.21
CA HIS A 76 20.93 9.78 16.03
C HIS A 76 20.12 8.47 16.04
N ALA A 77 18.85 8.57 16.48
CA ALA A 77 17.97 7.42 16.64
C ALA A 77 17.31 6.95 15.33
N LEU A 78 17.26 7.80 14.30
CA LEU A 78 16.85 7.44 12.96
C LEU A 78 17.99 6.70 12.27
N ARG A 79 17.86 5.41 12.08
CA ARG A 79 18.90 4.55 11.54
C ARG A 79 18.44 3.89 10.25
N ASP A 80 19.30 3.90 9.25
CA ASP A 80 19.05 3.23 7.97
C ASP A 80 19.46 1.76 8.01
N THR A 81 18.75 0.95 7.27
CA THR A 81 19.15 -0.43 6.95
C THR A 81 18.75 -0.78 5.53
N PHE A 82 19.52 -1.68 4.93
CA PHE A 82 19.27 -2.17 3.59
C PHE A 82 19.29 -3.69 3.60
N ILE A 83 18.43 -4.29 2.79
CA ILE A 83 18.45 -5.73 2.52
C ILE A 83 18.35 -5.97 1.02
N THR A 84 18.87 -7.11 0.57
CA THR A 84 18.64 -7.59 -0.79
C THR A 84 17.40 -8.49 -0.77
N MET A 85 16.45 -8.19 -1.63
CA MET A 85 15.23 -8.97 -1.82
C MET A 85 15.52 -10.21 -2.67
N PRO A 86 14.67 -11.24 -2.68
CA PRO A 86 14.84 -12.41 -3.55
C PRO A 86 14.93 -12.07 -5.05
N SER A 87 14.36 -10.93 -5.46
CA SER A 87 14.49 -10.37 -6.82
C SER A 87 15.89 -9.88 -7.17
N GLY A 88 16.80 -9.75 -6.18
CA GLY A 88 18.13 -9.15 -6.33
C GLY A 88 18.13 -7.64 -6.07
N GLU A 89 17.00 -7.00 -5.94
CA GLU A 89 16.88 -5.55 -5.70
C GLU A 89 17.22 -5.20 -4.25
N ARG A 90 17.87 -4.05 -4.08
CA ARG A 90 18.23 -3.54 -2.76
C ARG A 90 17.14 -2.62 -2.23
N HIS A 91 16.50 -3.01 -1.13
CA HIS A 91 15.46 -2.22 -0.47
C HIS A 91 15.96 -1.60 0.83
N HIS A 92 15.38 -0.47 1.18
CA HIS A 92 15.72 0.36 2.33
C HIS A 92 14.60 0.34 3.37
N ALA A 93 14.97 0.49 4.63
CA ALA A 93 14.06 0.88 5.70
C ALA A 93 14.77 1.78 6.72
N THR A 94 14.04 2.72 7.30
CA THR A 94 14.46 3.40 8.51
C THR A 94 13.94 2.64 9.72
N TYR A 95 14.75 2.55 10.80
CA TYR A 95 14.32 1.95 12.05
C TYR A 95 14.66 2.81 13.26
N ILE A 96 13.85 2.66 14.31
CA ILE A 96 14.02 3.34 15.58
C ILE A 96 13.98 2.30 16.70
N VAL A 97 15.02 2.26 17.53
CA VAL A 97 15.07 1.38 18.69
C VAL A 97 14.28 2.01 19.84
N ALA A 98 13.45 1.24 20.51
CA ALA A 98 12.74 1.68 21.71
C ALA A 98 13.73 2.12 22.81
N ARG A 99 13.34 3.11 23.61
CA ARG A 99 14.18 3.66 24.69
C ARG A 99 14.38 2.67 25.86
N ARG A 100 13.46 1.74 26.02
CA ARG A 100 13.49 0.69 27.06
C ARG A 100 13.44 -0.68 26.40
N PRO A 101 14.02 -1.72 27.00
CA PRO A 101 13.89 -3.07 26.48
C PRO A 101 12.43 -3.46 26.29
N THR A 102 12.11 -4.04 25.17
CA THR A 102 10.77 -4.51 24.80
C THR A 102 10.86 -5.53 23.67
N ASP A 103 9.87 -6.39 23.53
CA ASP A 103 9.70 -7.29 22.39
C ASP A 103 8.64 -6.75 21.40
N ARG A 104 8.07 -5.55 21.67
CA ARG A 104 7.02 -4.96 20.86
C ARG A 104 7.60 -4.26 19.63
N VAL A 105 7.08 -4.60 18.46
CA VAL A 105 7.54 -4.05 17.17
C VAL A 105 6.36 -3.53 16.36
N ALA A 106 6.51 -2.36 15.74
CA ALA A 106 5.58 -1.84 14.74
C ALA A 106 6.29 -1.73 13.38
N VAL A 107 5.73 -2.37 12.37
CA VAL A 107 6.10 -2.20 10.95
C VAL A 107 5.09 -1.26 10.32
N LEU A 108 5.57 -0.12 9.81
CA LEU A 108 4.73 1.01 9.36
C LEU A 108 4.88 1.20 7.86
N VAL A 109 3.79 0.97 7.12
CA VAL A 109 3.79 0.84 5.66
C VAL A 109 3.15 2.08 5.02
N HIS A 110 3.95 2.81 4.25
CA HIS A 110 3.54 4.08 3.63
C HIS A 110 2.64 3.92 2.40
N GLY A 111 1.98 5.01 1.99
CA GLY A 111 1.11 5.07 0.82
C GLY A 111 1.84 5.30 -0.51
N TYR A 112 1.07 5.42 -1.56
CA TYR A 112 1.51 5.67 -2.93
C TYR A 112 2.27 7.01 -3.06
N LYS A 113 3.37 7.04 -3.80
CA LYS A 113 4.28 8.20 -3.98
C LYS A 113 4.91 8.74 -2.70
N ASP A 114 4.88 8.00 -1.61
CA ASP A 114 5.45 8.37 -0.32
C ASP A 114 6.74 7.57 -0.02
N ASN A 115 7.21 7.58 1.20
CA ASN A 115 8.33 6.79 1.71
C ASN A 115 8.16 6.55 3.22
N GLY A 116 9.06 5.78 3.83
CA GLY A 116 8.98 5.45 5.25
C GLY A 116 8.87 6.66 6.17
N MET A 117 9.50 7.81 5.85
CA MET A 117 9.39 9.03 6.64
C MET A 117 7.97 9.62 6.65
N GLY A 118 7.16 9.34 5.64
CA GLY A 118 5.74 9.72 5.61
C GLY A 118 4.93 9.12 6.76
N MET A 119 5.39 8.01 7.33
CA MET A 119 4.73 7.34 8.47
C MET A 119 5.14 7.90 9.84
N MET A 120 5.95 8.96 9.91
CA MET A 120 6.46 9.48 11.19
C MET A 120 5.37 9.96 12.15
N HIS A 121 4.26 10.47 11.65
CA HIS A 121 3.11 10.84 12.47
C HIS A 121 2.50 9.60 13.17
N ILE A 122 2.34 8.48 12.47
CA ILE A 122 1.91 7.19 13.03
C ILE A 122 3.00 6.60 13.94
N ALA A 123 4.27 6.68 13.52
CA ALA A 123 5.42 6.23 14.30
C ALA A 123 5.48 6.87 15.71
N SER A 124 5.04 8.13 15.83
CA SER A 124 4.98 8.82 17.11
C SER A 124 4.07 8.16 18.14
N ILE A 125 2.97 7.54 17.70
CA ILE A 125 2.04 6.77 18.56
C ILE A 125 2.79 5.58 19.15
N TYR A 126 3.35 4.74 18.30
CA TYR A 126 4.04 3.51 18.69
C TYR A 126 5.30 3.79 19.50
N SER A 127 6.03 4.86 19.18
CA SER A 127 7.19 5.31 19.97
C SER A 127 6.80 5.65 21.41
N ARG A 128 5.68 6.37 21.61
CA ARG A 128 5.14 6.67 22.95
C ARG A 128 4.68 5.42 23.69
N LEU A 129 4.18 4.44 22.97
CA LEU A 129 3.81 3.14 23.54
C LEU A 129 5.02 2.24 23.82
N GLY A 130 6.23 2.64 23.43
CA GLY A 130 7.48 1.91 23.70
C GLY A 130 7.75 0.77 22.73
N TYR A 131 7.35 0.89 21.46
CA TYR A 131 7.66 -0.08 20.40
C TYR A 131 9.00 0.23 19.74
N HIS A 132 9.71 -0.81 19.29
CA HIS A 132 10.66 -0.70 18.19
C HIS A 132 9.89 -0.42 16.89
N LEU A 133 10.45 0.41 16.02
CA LEU A 133 9.79 0.81 14.79
C LEU A 133 10.63 0.40 13.58
N LEU A 134 9.97 -0.10 12.54
CA LEU A 134 10.54 -0.30 11.22
C LEU A 134 9.63 0.37 10.18
N LEU A 135 10.19 1.26 9.38
CA LEU A 135 9.52 2.05 8.35
C LEU A 135 10.17 1.71 7.00
N PRO A 136 9.73 0.65 6.32
CA PRO A 136 10.28 0.29 5.01
C PRO A 136 9.88 1.30 3.94
N ASP A 137 10.80 1.57 3.01
CA ASP A 137 10.46 2.13 1.72
C ASP A 137 10.00 0.97 0.83
N LEU A 138 8.78 1.02 0.31
CA LEU A 138 8.23 0.01 -0.58
C LEU A 138 9.00 -0.03 -1.92
N HIS A 139 8.77 -1.06 -2.71
CA HIS A 139 9.36 -1.21 -4.05
C HIS A 139 9.17 0.07 -4.90
N ALA A 140 10.23 0.51 -5.54
CA ALA A 140 10.29 1.75 -6.35
C ALA A 140 10.00 3.06 -5.58
N HIS A 141 10.03 3.05 -4.23
CA HIS A 141 9.82 4.24 -3.40
C HIS A 141 11.04 4.53 -2.52
N GLY A 142 11.13 5.77 -2.04
CA GLY A 142 12.18 6.21 -1.13
C GLY A 142 13.58 5.89 -1.66
N ARG A 143 14.32 5.08 -0.93
CA ARG A 143 15.68 4.60 -1.30
C ARG A 143 15.67 3.13 -1.73
N SER A 144 14.51 2.51 -1.85
CA SER A 144 14.34 1.16 -2.38
C SER A 144 14.40 1.17 -3.91
N GLN A 145 15.10 0.17 -4.47
CA GLN A 145 15.11 -0.07 -5.91
C GLN A 145 13.77 -0.62 -6.39
N GLY A 146 13.56 -0.64 -7.70
CA GLY A 146 12.39 -1.22 -8.35
C GLY A 146 12.00 -0.51 -9.64
N GLN A 147 11.28 -1.23 -10.49
CA GLN A 147 10.74 -0.73 -11.75
C GLN A 147 9.21 -0.69 -11.71
N GLY A 148 8.67 0.35 -11.14
CA GLY A 148 7.21 0.53 -11.06
C GLY A 148 6.61 0.10 -9.73
N VAL A 149 5.60 0.84 -9.34
CA VAL A 149 4.84 0.63 -8.11
C VAL A 149 4.04 -0.66 -8.23
N GLN A 150 4.00 -1.44 -7.17
CA GLN A 150 3.33 -2.75 -7.16
C GLN A 150 1.95 -2.73 -6.50
N MET A 151 1.45 -1.54 -6.16
CA MET A 151 0.11 -1.32 -5.60
C MET A 151 -0.23 -2.28 -4.45
N GLY A 152 0.72 -2.52 -3.58
CA GLY A 152 0.55 -3.39 -2.41
C GLY A 152 0.53 -4.89 -2.70
N TRP A 153 0.54 -5.33 -3.96
CA TRP A 153 0.42 -6.76 -4.25
C TRP A 153 1.74 -7.51 -4.01
N ASN A 154 2.77 -7.26 -4.79
CA ASN A 154 4.07 -7.88 -4.53
C ASN A 154 4.78 -7.21 -3.34
N ASP A 155 4.51 -5.93 -3.06
CA ASP A 155 4.96 -5.23 -1.84
C ASP A 155 4.68 -6.04 -0.56
N ARG A 156 3.60 -6.86 -0.53
CA ARG A 156 3.30 -7.71 0.62
C ARG A 156 4.42 -8.71 0.92
N LEU A 157 5.08 -9.24 -0.10
CA LEU A 157 6.19 -10.18 0.06
C LEU A 157 7.43 -9.46 0.62
N ASP A 158 7.69 -8.25 0.14
CA ASP A 158 8.76 -7.40 0.65
C ASP A 158 8.53 -7.01 2.11
N VAL A 159 7.29 -6.62 2.47
CA VAL A 159 6.91 -6.31 3.85
C VAL A 159 7.05 -7.55 4.75
N MET A 160 6.67 -8.74 4.29
CA MET A 160 6.89 -9.98 5.03
C MET A 160 8.38 -10.22 5.29
N ARG A 161 9.24 -9.95 4.31
CA ARG A 161 10.69 -10.02 4.49
C ARG A 161 11.20 -9.00 5.50
N TRP A 162 10.68 -7.78 5.47
CA TRP A 162 10.97 -6.75 6.46
C TRP A 162 10.50 -7.14 7.86
N MET A 163 9.36 -7.81 8.01
CA MET A 163 8.88 -8.35 9.28
C MET A 163 9.84 -9.38 9.87
N GLU A 164 10.40 -10.28 9.04
CA GLU A 164 11.44 -11.23 9.49
C GLU A 164 12.71 -10.50 9.94
N VAL A 165 13.14 -9.47 9.20
CA VAL A 165 14.31 -8.66 9.58
C VAL A 165 14.07 -7.96 10.90
N ALA A 166 12.88 -7.37 11.10
CA ALA A 166 12.51 -6.72 12.36
C ALA A 166 12.46 -7.72 13.52
N ASN A 167 11.89 -8.92 13.31
CA ASN A 167 11.86 -9.96 14.33
C ASN A 167 13.27 -10.38 14.77
N ARG A 168 14.18 -10.63 13.83
CA ARG A 168 15.57 -10.97 14.15
C ARG A 168 16.33 -9.84 14.84
N ARG A 169 16.14 -8.59 14.35
CA ARG A 169 16.85 -7.40 14.86
C ARG A 169 16.46 -7.05 16.28
N PHE A 170 15.17 -7.11 16.59
CA PHE A 170 14.63 -6.62 17.86
C PHE A 170 14.30 -7.73 18.85
N GLY A 171 14.19 -8.98 18.40
CA GLY A 171 13.83 -10.12 19.24
C GLY A 171 14.97 -10.66 20.10
N GLN A 172 16.24 -10.35 19.77
CA GLN A 172 17.41 -10.82 20.55
C GLN A 172 17.37 -12.32 20.83
N GLY A 173 17.05 -13.12 19.81
CA GLY A 173 16.94 -14.58 19.91
C GLY A 173 15.58 -15.11 20.37
N ARG A 174 14.61 -14.24 20.64
CA ARG A 174 13.21 -14.60 20.91
C ARG A 174 12.28 -13.99 19.86
N ASP A 175 11.05 -14.48 19.80
CA ASP A 175 10.03 -13.87 18.97
C ASP A 175 9.56 -12.54 19.55
N THR A 176 9.40 -11.57 18.67
CA THR A 176 8.77 -10.28 18.98
C THR A 176 7.25 -10.41 19.04
N ARG A 177 6.58 -9.34 19.46
CA ARG A 177 5.12 -9.16 19.31
C ARG A 177 4.89 -7.97 18.35
N MET A 178 4.44 -8.29 17.15
CA MET A 178 4.46 -7.36 16.02
C MET A 178 3.07 -6.93 15.62
N VAL A 179 2.91 -5.62 15.36
CA VAL A 179 1.79 -5.02 14.62
C VAL A 179 2.29 -4.52 13.27
N VAL A 180 1.47 -4.67 12.23
CA VAL A 180 1.67 -4.04 10.92
C VAL A 180 0.59 -2.99 10.72
N HIS A 181 1.00 -1.75 10.43
CA HIS A 181 0.09 -0.62 10.26
C HIS A 181 0.40 0.08 8.94
N GLY A 182 -0.58 0.20 8.06
CA GLY A 182 -0.44 0.85 6.77
C GLY A 182 -1.49 1.92 6.53
N VAL A 183 -1.15 2.88 5.66
CA VAL A 183 -2.04 3.97 5.23
C VAL A 183 -2.17 3.94 3.71
N SER A 184 -3.39 4.03 3.17
CA SER A 184 -3.68 4.08 1.72
C SER A 184 -3.15 2.82 0.99
N MET A 185 -2.29 2.93 -0.01
CA MET A 185 -1.61 1.79 -0.62
C MET A 185 -0.87 0.93 0.43
N GLY A 186 -0.34 1.54 1.49
CA GLY A 186 0.23 0.82 2.63
C GLY A 186 -0.80 0.01 3.42
N ALA A 187 -2.03 0.51 3.53
CA ALA A 187 -3.15 -0.23 4.13
C ALA A 187 -3.54 -1.43 3.25
N ALA A 188 -3.62 -1.23 1.93
CA ALA A 188 -3.82 -2.32 0.98
C ALA A 188 -2.70 -3.37 1.08
N THR A 189 -1.44 -2.93 1.19
CA THR A 189 -0.28 -3.81 1.43
C THR A 189 -0.45 -4.60 2.73
N THR A 190 -0.82 -3.92 3.82
CA THR A 190 -1.06 -4.52 5.15
C THR A 190 -2.16 -5.57 5.11
N MET A 191 -3.27 -5.27 4.42
CA MET A 191 -4.35 -6.22 4.20
C MET A 191 -3.90 -7.41 3.33
N ASN A 192 -3.09 -7.16 2.29
CA ASN A 192 -2.53 -8.23 1.47
C ASN A 192 -1.60 -9.15 2.27
N VAL A 193 -0.75 -8.60 3.15
CA VAL A 193 0.06 -9.38 4.11
C VAL A 193 -0.83 -10.24 5.01
N SER A 194 -1.95 -9.69 5.50
CA SER A 194 -2.78 -10.35 6.50
C SER A 194 -3.41 -11.66 6.06
N GLY A 195 -3.56 -11.86 4.76
CA GLY A 195 -4.10 -13.09 4.17
C GLY A 195 -3.06 -14.17 3.86
N GLU A 196 -1.77 -13.89 4.09
CA GLU A 196 -0.68 -14.83 3.88
C GLU A 196 -0.46 -15.75 5.11
N ARG A 197 0.37 -16.80 4.93
CA ARG A 197 0.79 -17.64 6.06
C ARG A 197 1.78 -16.88 6.93
N LEU A 198 1.34 -16.44 8.10
CA LEU A 198 2.10 -15.55 8.98
C LEU A 198 2.66 -16.25 10.21
N PRO A 199 3.91 -15.92 10.63
CA PRO A 199 4.50 -16.38 11.87
C PRO A 199 3.70 -15.92 13.10
N ALA A 200 3.86 -16.64 14.22
CA ALA A 200 3.12 -16.38 15.46
C ALA A 200 3.44 -15.00 16.08
N TYR A 201 4.61 -14.44 15.80
CA TYR A 201 4.99 -13.12 16.32
C TYR A 201 4.18 -11.96 15.74
N VAL A 202 3.53 -12.11 14.59
CA VAL A 202 2.60 -11.10 14.05
C VAL A 202 1.28 -11.21 14.80
N ARG A 203 0.86 -10.17 15.51
CA ARG A 203 -0.28 -10.23 16.44
C ARG A 203 -1.54 -9.56 15.91
N CYS A 204 -1.42 -8.42 15.28
CA CYS A 204 -2.57 -7.67 14.78
C CYS A 204 -2.19 -6.73 13.63
N PHE A 205 -3.20 -6.17 12.99
CA PHE A 205 -3.09 -5.27 11.85
C PHE A 205 -3.89 -3.99 12.10
N VAL A 206 -3.41 -2.88 11.56
CA VAL A 206 -4.16 -1.63 11.45
C VAL A 206 -4.09 -1.19 10.00
N GLU A 207 -5.23 -0.99 9.38
CA GLU A 207 -5.33 -0.43 8.04
C GLU A 207 -6.09 0.91 8.10
N ASP A 208 -5.61 1.91 7.37
CA ASP A 208 -6.22 3.23 7.27
C ASP A 208 -6.41 3.59 5.80
N CYS A 209 -7.66 3.71 5.37
CA CYS A 209 -8.12 4.08 4.03
C CYS A 209 -7.58 3.20 2.88
N GLY A 210 -7.54 1.88 3.08
CA GLY A 210 -7.17 0.94 2.01
C GLY A 210 -8.33 0.60 1.08
N TYR A 211 -7.99 0.12 -0.13
CA TYR A 211 -8.95 -0.25 -1.19
C TYR A 211 -9.24 -1.76 -1.26
N THR A 212 -10.35 -2.12 -1.93
CA THR A 212 -10.82 -3.51 -2.10
C THR A 212 -9.95 -4.32 -3.05
N SER A 213 -9.56 -3.71 -4.16
CA SER A 213 -8.64 -4.29 -5.16
C SER A 213 -8.03 -3.19 -6.03
N VAL A 214 -6.91 -3.50 -6.69
CA VAL A 214 -6.35 -2.61 -7.71
C VAL A 214 -7.31 -2.46 -8.89
N TRP A 215 -8.10 -3.49 -9.16
CA TRP A 215 -9.14 -3.44 -10.20
C TRP A 215 -10.21 -2.38 -9.88
N ASP A 216 -10.72 -2.39 -8.66
CA ASP A 216 -11.78 -1.47 -8.23
C ASP A 216 -11.25 -0.04 -8.15
N GLU A 217 -10.06 0.14 -7.58
CA GLU A 217 -9.40 1.44 -7.44
C GLU A 217 -9.10 2.07 -8.80
N PHE A 218 -8.44 1.34 -9.70
CA PHE A 218 -8.14 1.86 -11.04
C PHE A 218 -9.39 2.02 -11.90
N GLY A 219 -10.39 1.16 -11.71
CA GLY A 219 -11.69 1.30 -12.38
C GLY A 219 -12.44 2.54 -11.91
N TYR A 220 -12.33 2.89 -10.63
CA TYR A 220 -12.89 4.11 -10.07
C TYR A 220 -12.14 5.35 -10.60
N GLU A 221 -10.82 5.38 -10.46
CA GLU A 221 -9.98 6.49 -10.94
C GLU A 221 -10.12 6.72 -12.45
N LEU A 222 -10.29 5.66 -13.24
CA LEU A 222 -10.50 5.78 -14.68
C LEU A 222 -11.81 6.53 -15.00
N ARG A 223 -12.87 6.31 -14.22
CA ARG A 223 -14.15 7.02 -14.37
C ARG A 223 -14.08 8.45 -13.85
N GLU A 224 -13.56 8.64 -12.64
CA GLU A 224 -13.59 9.96 -11.98
C GLU A 224 -12.56 10.94 -12.57
N THR A 225 -11.35 10.45 -12.82
CA THR A 225 -10.24 11.33 -13.29
C THR A 225 -10.20 11.47 -14.82
N PHE A 226 -10.45 10.38 -15.54
CA PHE A 226 -10.35 10.38 -17.01
C PHE A 226 -11.68 10.38 -17.73
N HIS A 227 -12.80 10.24 -17.02
CA HIS A 227 -14.16 10.14 -17.57
C HIS A 227 -14.30 9.03 -18.63
N LEU A 228 -13.54 7.93 -18.45
CA LEU A 228 -13.52 6.79 -19.36
C LEU A 228 -14.18 5.57 -18.72
N PRO A 229 -14.90 4.75 -19.53
CA PRO A 229 -15.42 3.48 -19.04
C PRO A 229 -14.28 2.48 -18.78
N PRO A 230 -14.43 1.55 -17.83
CA PRO A 230 -13.42 0.51 -17.57
C PRO A 230 -13.12 -0.37 -18.78
N PHE A 231 -14.14 -0.74 -19.57
CA PHE A 231 -13.95 -1.51 -20.79
C PHE A 231 -13.71 -0.60 -21.99
N PRO A 232 -12.73 -0.89 -22.85
CA PRO A 232 -11.78 -2.02 -22.80
C PRO A 232 -10.47 -1.72 -22.07
N LEU A 233 -10.19 -0.46 -21.69
CA LEU A 233 -8.89 0.03 -21.31
C LEU A 233 -8.36 -0.59 -19.99
N LEU A 234 -9.23 -0.75 -18.97
CA LEU A 234 -8.83 -1.41 -17.72
C LEU A 234 -8.41 -2.86 -17.94
N TYR A 235 -9.12 -3.57 -18.83
CA TYR A 235 -8.84 -4.96 -19.16
C TYR A 235 -7.51 -5.13 -19.90
N THR A 236 -7.27 -4.30 -20.90
CA THR A 236 -6.03 -4.33 -21.68
C THR A 236 -4.83 -3.86 -20.85
N SER A 237 -5.02 -2.87 -19.97
CA SER A 237 -3.99 -2.42 -19.02
C SER A 237 -3.65 -3.51 -18.01
N SER A 238 -4.66 -4.23 -17.47
CA SER A 238 -4.44 -5.35 -16.55
C SER A 238 -3.68 -6.50 -17.21
N ALA A 239 -4.02 -6.84 -18.47
CA ALA A 239 -3.32 -7.86 -19.25
C ALA A 239 -1.86 -7.46 -19.53
N LEU A 240 -1.64 -6.19 -19.88
CA LEU A 240 -0.30 -5.66 -20.11
C LEU A 240 0.52 -5.57 -18.81
N CYS A 241 -0.11 -5.24 -17.68
CA CYS A 241 0.52 -5.28 -16.35
C CYS A 241 1.02 -6.70 -16.04
N ARG A 242 0.20 -7.71 -16.31
CA ARG A 242 0.62 -9.10 -16.14
C ARG A 242 1.82 -9.47 -17.01
N ALA A 243 1.84 -9.03 -18.25
CA ALA A 243 2.95 -9.30 -19.16
C ALA A 243 4.24 -8.58 -18.76
N LYS A 244 4.16 -7.33 -18.25
CA LYS A 244 5.32 -6.50 -17.92
C LYS A 244 5.83 -6.70 -16.49
N TYR A 245 4.93 -6.86 -15.52
CA TYR A 245 5.24 -6.83 -14.08
C TYR A 245 4.91 -8.14 -13.37
N GLY A 246 4.35 -9.14 -14.08
CA GLY A 246 4.07 -10.46 -13.54
C GLY A 246 2.81 -10.57 -12.68
N TRP A 247 2.01 -9.50 -12.55
CA TRP A 247 0.77 -9.49 -11.77
C TRP A 247 -0.36 -8.74 -12.50
N SER A 248 -1.60 -9.02 -12.16
CA SER A 248 -2.79 -8.40 -12.76
C SER A 248 -3.60 -7.63 -11.71
N PHE A 249 -4.37 -6.63 -12.17
CA PHE A 249 -5.21 -5.81 -11.27
C PHE A 249 -6.23 -6.65 -10.49
N GLY A 250 -6.79 -7.68 -11.15
CA GLY A 250 -7.78 -8.55 -10.52
C GLY A 250 -7.21 -9.50 -9.47
N GLU A 251 -5.93 -9.90 -9.55
CA GLU A 251 -5.32 -10.73 -8.51
C GLU A 251 -4.90 -9.92 -7.28
N ALA A 252 -4.57 -8.65 -7.46
CA ALA A 252 -4.19 -7.72 -6.40
C ALA A 252 -5.44 -7.26 -5.63
N SER A 253 -5.92 -8.10 -4.70
CA SER A 253 -7.18 -7.88 -3.99
C SER A 253 -7.04 -8.01 -2.47
N PRO A 254 -6.86 -6.88 -1.77
CA PRO A 254 -6.99 -6.81 -0.31
C PRO A 254 -8.27 -7.44 0.21
N LEU A 255 -9.40 -7.27 -0.49
CA LEU A 255 -10.69 -7.87 -0.12
C LEU A 255 -10.62 -9.40 0.01
N ARG A 256 -9.98 -10.08 -0.96
CA ARG A 256 -9.80 -11.53 -0.88
C ARG A 256 -8.80 -11.94 0.21
N GLN A 257 -7.83 -11.09 0.51
CA GLN A 257 -6.85 -11.37 1.53
C GLN A 257 -7.41 -11.20 2.94
N VAL A 258 -8.16 -10.13 3.22
CA VAL A 258 -8.76 -9.96 4.55
C VAL A 258 -9.78 -11.05 4.88
N ALA A 259 -10.48 -11.59 3.87
CA ALA A 259 -11.41 -12.70 4.05
C ALA A 259 -10.74 -13.98 4.62
N ARG A 260 -9.42 -14.13 4.43
CA ARG A 260 -8.61 -15.24 4.96
C ARG A 260 -7.90 -14.92 6.26
N CYS A 261 -7.95 -13.66 6.71
CA CYS A 261 -7.24 -13.20 7.90
C CYS A 261 -8.04 -13.50 9.16
N HIS A 262 -7.51 -14.35 10.05
CA HIS A 262 -8.10 -14.63 11.37
C HIS A 262 -7.44 -13.84 12.51
N ARG A 263 -6.43 -13.01 12.22
CA ARG A 263 -5.79 -12.14 13.22
C ARG A 263 -6.58 -10.86 13.41
N PRO A 264 -6.51 -10.22 14.60
CA PRO A 264 -7.18 -8.96 14.87
C PRO A 264 -6.82 -7.87 13.86
N MET A 265 -7.81 -7.11 13.40
CA MET A 265 -7.62 -5.99 12.48
C MET A 265 -8.49 -4.80 12.88
N LEU A 266 -7.87 -3.62 12.97
CA LEU A 266 -8.55 -2.34 13.08
C LEU A 266 -8.62 -1.69 11.70
N PHE A 267 -9.83 -1.34 11.29
CA PHE A 267 -10.14 -0.58 10.07
C PHE A 267 -10.38 0.88 10.42
N ILE A 268 -9.74 1.78 9.70
CA ILE A 268 -9.93 3.23 9.82
C ILE A 268 -10.22 3.79 8.43
N HIS A 269 -11.18 4.71 8.31
CA HIS A 269 -11.46 5.37 7.03
C HIS A 269 -12.18 6.69 7.27
N GLY A 270 -11.84 7.72 6.48
CA GLY A 270 -12.57 8.99 6.48
C GLY A 270 -13.89 8.88 5.71
N ASP A 271 -14.98 9.38 6.26
CA ASP A 271 -16.30 9.29 5.63
C ASP A 271 -16.48 10.21 4.41
N ARG A 272 -15.50 11.13 4.18
CA ARG A 272 -15.43 11.99 3.00
C ARG A 272 -14.28 11.63 2.04
N ASP A 273 -13.79 10.42 2.15
CA ASP A 273 -12.75 9.93 1.23
C ASP A 273 -13.38 9.67 -0.16
N THR A 274 -12.94 10.47 -1.13
CA THR A 274 -13.32 10.36 -2.54
C THR A 274 -12.18 9.88 -3.42
N TYR A 275 -10.99 9.66 -2.86
CA TYR A 275 -9.85 9.09 -3.58
C TYR A 275 -9.89 7.56 -3.50
N VAL A 276 -9.92 6.99 -2.29
CA VAL A 276 -10.34 5.61 -2.06
C VAL A 276 -11.77 5.65 -1.51
N PRO A 277 -12.80 5.30 -2.30
CA PRO A 277 -14.19 5.49 -1.90
C PRO A 277 -14.52 4.86 -0.55
N PHE A 278 -15.12 5.65 0.34
CA PHE A 278 -15.55 5.19 1.68
C PHE A 278 -16.37 3.89 1.65
N ALA A 279 -17.14 3.66 0.58
CA ALA A 279 -17.91 2.42 0.39
C ALA A 279 -17.04 1.15 0.37
N MET A 280 -15.74 1.26 0.04
CA MET A 280 -14.82 0.12 0.05
C MET A 280 -14.56 -0.38 1.47
N LEU A 281 -14.56 0.50 2.49
CA LEU A 281 -14.46 0.10 3.90
C LEU A 281 -15.53 -0.92 4.28
N HIS A 282 -16.78 -0.69 3.88
CA HIS A 282 -17.89 -1.59 4.23
C HIS A 282 -17.69 -3.00 3.68
N GLN A 283 -17.19 -3.10 2.45
CA GLN A 283 -16.89 -4.39 1.81
C GLN A 283 -15.74 -5.12 2.51
N LEU A 284 -14.65 -4.41 2.79
CA LEU A 284 -13.47 -4.93 3.49
C LEU A 284 -13.85 -5.41 4.90
N TYR A 285 -14.56 -4.56 5.65
CA TYR A 285 -15.01 -4.90 6.99
C TYR A 285 -15.98 -6.09 7.00
N ALA A 286 -16.91 -6.15 6.07
CA ALA A 286 -17.85 -7.27 5.97
C ALA A 286 -17.12 -8.59 5.69
N ALA A 287 -16.15 -8.60 4.76
CA ALA A 287 -15.42 -9.80 4.36
C ALA A 287 -14.46 -10.34 5.43
N LYS A 288 -13.93 -9.47 6.31
CA LYS A 288 -12.95 -9.85 7.35
C LYS A 288 -13.63 -10.65 8.46
N PRO A 289 -13.19 -11.91 8.76
CA PRO A 289 -13.63 -12.65 9.95
C PRO A 289 -13.24 -11.94 11.26
N GLN A 290 -13.92 -12.27 12.36
CA GLN A 290 -13.52 -11.81 13.70
C GLN A 290 -12.09 -12.29 14.08
N PRO A 291 -11.34 -11.59 14.94
CA PRO A 291 -11.70 -10.31 15.58
C PRO A 291 -11.41 -9.11 14.67
N LYS A 292 -12.31 -8.14 14.66
CA LYS A 292 -12.17 -6.90 13.88
C LYS A 292 -12.83 -5.73 14.61
N GLU A 293 -12.27 -4.53 14.43
CA GLU A 293 -12.81 -3.26 14.90
C GLU A 293 -12.84 -2.27 13.74
N VAL A 294 -13.71 -1.28 13.81
CA VAL A 294 -13.81 -0.21 12.80
C VAL A 294 -13.94 1.14 13.48
N TRP A 295 -13.31 2.13 12.92
CA TRP A 295 -13.51 3.53 13.22
C TRP A 295 -13.66 4.34 11.93
N VAL A 296 -14.81 4.97 11.79
CA VAL A 296 -15.06 5.95 10.74
C VAL A 296 -14.62 7.31 11.27
N SER A 297 -13.67 7.94 10.59
CA SER A 297 -13.14 9.28 10.94
C SER A 297 -14.07 10.35 10.36
N PRO A 298 -14.83 11.09 11.22
CA PRO A 298 -15.85 11.99 10.73
C PRO A 298 -15.26 13.19 9.97
N GLY A 299 -15.78 13.48 8.77
CA GLY A 299 -15.38 14.62 7.95
C GLY A 299 -14.01 14.50 7.30
N SER A 300 -13.25 13.44 7.56
CA SER A 300 -11.91 13.27 7.01
C SER A 300 -11.95 12.81 5.55
N ILE A 301 -11.09 13.42 4.74
CA ILE A 301 -10.78 12.98 3.39
C ILE A 301 -9.63 11.95 3.41
N HIS A 302 -9.19 11.51 2.23
CA HIS A 302 -8.18 10.45 2.07
C HIS A 302 -6.90 10.69 2.91
N ALA A 303 -6.53 9.70 3.71
CA ALA A 303 -5.33 9.67 4.55
C ALA A 303 -5.19 10.84 5.55
N MET A 304 -6.33 11.48 5.93
CA MET A 304 -6.33 12.62 6.84
C MET A 304 -6.84 12.32 8.25
N SER A 305 -7.27 11.08 8.52
CA SER A 305 -7.85 10.69 9.81
C SER A 305 -6.99 11.05 11.02
N PHE A 306 -5.67 10.84 10.94
CA PHE A 306 -4.75 11.24 12.01
C PHE A 306 -4.61 12.77 12.13
N ARG A 307 -4.52 13.48 11.01
CA ARG A 307 -4.35 14.94 11.01
C ARG A 307 -5.57 15.64 11.58
N ASP A 308 -6.76 15.19 11.17
CA ASP A 308 -8.01 15.83 11.53
C ASP A 308 -8.43 15.49 12.98
N HIS A 309 -8.14 14.26 13.44
CA HIS A 309 -8.51 13.76 14.76
C HIS A 309 -7.34 13.10 15.51
N PRO A 310 -6.21 13.79 15.75
CA PRO A 310 -4.98 13.16 16.25
C PRO A 310 -5.14 12.49 17.63
N ALA A 311 -5.94 13.07 18.53
CA ALA A 311 -6.17 12.52 19.85
C ALA A 311 -7.01 11.23 19.80
N GLU A 312 -8.13 11.25 19.05
CA GLU A 312 -9.02 10.11 18.91
C GLU A 312 -8.33 8.96 18.15
N TYR A 313 -7.66 9.28 17.04
CA TYR A 313 -6.87 8.31 16.28
C TYR A 313 -5.85 7.60 17.20
N THR A 314 -5.08 8.40 17.95
CA THR A 314 -4.08 7.88 18.89
C THR A 314 -4.73 6.98 19.96
N ALA A 315 -5.85 7.42 20.54
CA ALA A 315 -6.56 6.65 21.56
C ALA A 315 -7.08 5.31 21.02
N ARG A 316 -7.66 5.30 19.81
CA ARG A 316 -8.20 4.10 19.19
C ARG A 316 -7.12 3.10 18.82
N VAL A 317 -6.06 3.54 18.14
CA VAL A 317 -4.92 2.70 17.80
C VAL A 317 -4.26 2.14 19.07
N SER A 318 -4.02 3.00 20.07
CA SER A 318 -3.39 2.57 21.34
C SER A 318 -4.25 1.52 22.08
N ARG A 319 -5.55 1.74 22.17
CA ARG A 319 -6.48 0.79 22.80
C ARG A 319 -6.47 -0.55 22.09
N PHE A 320 -6.55 -0.53 20.76
CA PHE A 320 -6.57 -1.73 19.95
C PHE A 320 -5.25 -2.51 20.09
N VAL A 321 -4.11 -1.88 19.88
CA VAL A 321 -2.83 -2.60 19.92
C VAL A 321 -2.49 -3.09 21.33
N ASN A 322 -2.85 -2.36 22.40
CA ASN A 322 -2.62 -2.80 23.79
C ASN A 322 -3.46 -4.01 24.17
N ARG A 323 -4.63 -4.21 23.53
CA ARG A 323 -5.43 -5.43 23.73
C ARG A 323 -4.72 -6.67 23.23
N TYR A 324 -4.03 -6.62 22.11
CA TYR A 324 -3.41 -7.77 21.46
C TYR A 324 -1.89 -7.86 21.65
N ILE A 325 -1.26 -6.76 22.03
CA ILE A 325 0.15 -6.63 22.36
C ILE A 325 0.26 -5.78 23.65
N PRO A 326 -0.17 -6.32 24.81
CA PRO A 326 -0.11 -5.58 26.05
C PRO A 326 1.32 -5.18 26.41
N ALA A 327 1.47 -4.09 27.15
CA ALA A 327 2.73 -3.78 27.79
C ALA A 327 3.06 -4.89 28.78
N ASP A 328 4.36 -5.24 28.89
CA ASP A 328 4.79 -6.19 29.92
C ASP A 328 4.41 -5.60 31.27
N GLY A 329 3.65 -6.37 32.06
CA GLY A 329 3.27 -5.96 33.40
C GLY A 329 4.52 -5.68 34.24
N ARG A 330 4.55 -4.50 34.88
CA ARG A 330 5.49 -4.21 35.95
C ARG A 330 4.95 -4.74 37.25
#